data_3330ae1f7ca99a673b7a1197a9498cf4
#
_entry.id   3330ae1f7ca99a673b7a1197a9498cf4
#
_cell.length_a   1.000
_cell.length_b   1.000
_cell.length_c   1.000
_cell.angle_alpha   90.00
_cell.angle_beta   90.00
_cell.angle_gamma   90.00
#
_symmetry.space_group_name_H-M   'P 1'
#
loop_
_entity.id
_entity.type
_entity.pdbx_description
1 polymer ?
#
loop_
_entity_poly.entity_id
_entity_poly.type
_entity_poly.pdbx_seq_one_letter_code
_entity_poly.pdbx_strand_id
1 'polypeptide(L)'
;MTEFPVRHFLSEAAVAHVVEGLLAHSLPREEWTHEAHLAATTYLVLKHPEIDLDIELPGIISRYNESVGGKNTDTEGYHDTITRSYLRGIRLFLDEADVARPIHDLVNELLMSPMGRRDWPLRFWSKDRLMSVEARRGWVEPDLAAMP
;
A
#
# COMPACT_ATOMS: atom_id res chain seq x y z
N MET A 1 12.47 0.19 -20.96
CA MET A 1 11.54 0.30 -19.83
C MET A 1 12.17 1.17 -18.76
N THR A 2 11.42 2.12 -18.28
CA THR A 2 11.92 3.02 -17.23
C THR A 2 11.55 2.44 -15.87
N GLU A 3 12.55 2.14 -15.06
CA GLU A 3 12.33 1.77 -13.67
C GLU A 3 12.45 3.01 -12.80
N PHE A 4 11.53 3.16 -11.84
CA PHE A 4 11.63 4.22 -10.86
C PHE A 4 12.62 3.77 -9.75
N PRO A 5 13.55 4.63 -9.34
CA PRO A 5 14.41 4.31 -8.20
C PRO A 5 13.57 4.13 -6.96
N VAL A 6 13.92 3.14 -6.13
CA VAL A 6 13.24 2.88 -4.86
C VAL A 6 13.65 3.94 -3.84
N ARG A 7 12.66 4.56 -3.21
CA ARG A 7 12.87 5.57 -2.16
C ARG A 7 12.85 4.89 -0.81
N HIS A 8 14.02 4.76 -0.20
CA HIS A 8 14.16 4.13 1.10
C HIS A 8 13.91 5.10 2.25
N PHE A 9 13.56 4.57 3.40
CA PHE A 9 13.34 5.34 4.62
C PHE A 9 14.59 5.24 5.52
N LEU A 10 15.05 6.39 6.03
CA LEU A 10 16.29 6.47 6.79
C LEU A 10 16.10 6.20 8.29
N SER A 11 14.86 6.23 8.77
CA SER A 11 14.57 6.08 10.20
C SER A 11 13.11 5.66 10.42
N GLU A 12 12.83 5.16 11.62
CA GLU A 12 11.45 4.92 12.03
C GLU A 12 10.63 6.21 12.04
N ALA A 13 11.24 7.33 12.44
CA ALA A 13 10.58 8.63 12.43
C ALA A 13 10.12 9.04 11.03
N ALA A 14 10.88 8.70 9.99
CA ALA A 14 10.49 8.97 8.61
C ALA A 14 9.24 8.18 8.21
N VAL A 15 9.13 6.94 8.65
CA VAL A 15 7.93 6.10 8.41
C VAL A 15 6.75 6.65 9.22
N ALA A 16 6.95 6.95 10.49
CA ALA A 16 5.91 7.50 11.37
C ALA A 16 5.36 8.83 10.83
N HIS A 17 6.22 9.68 10.26
CA HIS A 17 5.81 10.93 9.63
C HIS A 17 4.76 10.70 8.54
N VAL A 18 4.96 9.68 7.69
CA VAL A 18 4.00 9.34 6.64
C VAL A 18 2.65 8.92 7.26
N VAL A 19 2.69 8.05 8.26
CA VAL A 19 1.47 7.53 8.89
C VAL A 19 0.70 8.64 9.59
N GLU A 20 1.39 9.46 10.39
CA GLU A 20 0.78 10.58 11.10
C GLU A 20 0.14 11.56 10.11
N GLY A 21 0.85 11.88 9.03
CA GLY A 21 0.34 12.76 7.98
C GLY A 21 -0.86 12.17 7.23
N LEU A 22 -0.83 10.86 6.98
CA LEU A 22 -1.96 10.16 6.36
C LEU A 22 -3.21 10.24 7.24
N LEU A 23 -3.08 9.90 8.51
CA LEU A 23 -4.23 9.85 9.43
C LEU A 23 -4.76 11.25 9.77
N ALA A 24 -3.87 12.25 9.87
CA ALA A 24 -4.24 13.63 10.17
C ALA A 24 -4.60 14.45 8.94
N HIS A 25 -4.49 13.90 7.73
CA HIS A 25 -4.68 14.59 6.45
C HIS A 25 -3.73 15.79 6.28
N SER A 26 -2.53 15.68 6.81
CA SER A 26 -1.51 16.75 6.76
C SER A 26 -0.30 16.41 5.89
N LEU A 27 -0.19 15.17 5.40
CA LEU A 27 0.91 14.79 4.52
C LEU A 27 0.75 15.49 3.16
N PRO A 28 1.79 16.21 2.69
CA PRO A 28 1.75 16.77 1.34
C PRO A 28 1.56 15.70 0.29
N ARG A 29 0.76 16.00 -0.73
CA ARG A 29 0.42 15.04 -1.79
C ARG A 29 1.65 14.42 -2.45
N GLU A 30 2.70 15.21 -2.70
CA GLU A 30 3.93 14.75 -3.33
C GLU A 30 4.74 13.76 -2.47
N GLU A 31 4.45 13.69 -1.17
CA GLU A 31 5.07 12.71 -0.28
C GLU A 31 4.30 11.38 -0.24
N TRP A 32 3.09 11.35 -0.78
CA TRP A 32 2.26 10.13 -0.85
C TRP A 32 2.63 9.28 -2.07
N THR A 33 3.84 8.72 -2.02
CA THR A 33 4.44 7.91 -3.09
C THR A 33 4.04 6.43 -2.97
N HIS A 34 4.40 5.61 -3.94
CA HIS A 34 4.26 4.16 -3.85
C HIS A 34 4.92 3.62 -2.57
N GLU A 35 6.16 4.04 -2.32
CA GLU A 35 6.90 3.62 -1.13
C GLU A 35 6.21 4.07 0.16
N ALA A 36 5.64 5.26 0.17
CA ALA A 36 4.90 5.77 1.32
C ALA A 36 3.63 4.95 1.61
N HIS A 37 2.91 4.53 0.57
CA HIS A 37 1.76 3.62 0.73
C HIS A 37 2.17 2.34 1.45
N LEU A 38 3.25 1.70 1.01
CA LEU A 38 3.72 0.44 1.60
C LEU A 38 4.25 0.65 3.01
N ALA A 39 4.99 1.74 3.24
CA ALA A 39 5.51 2.08 4.57
C ALA A 39 4.37 2.33 5.57
N ALA A 40 3.38 3.11 5.17
CA ALA A 40 2.23 3.40 6.02
C ALA A 40 1.44 2.14 6.35
N THR A 41 1.16 1.30 5.37
CA THR A 41 0.42 0.06 5.58
C THR A 41 1.18 -0.90 6.49
N THR A 42 2.49 -1.05 6.29
CA THR A 42 3.35 -1.88 7.16
C THR A 42 3.32 -1.37 8.60
N TYR A 43 3.45 -0.06 8.78
CA TYR A 43 3.40 0.55 10.12
C TYR A 43 2.05 0.31 10.79
N LEU A 44 0.95 0.47 10.06
CA LEU A 44 -0.39 0.24 10.60
C LEU A 44 -0.58 -1.22 11.00
N VAL A 45 -0.10 -2.17 10.20
CA VAL A 45 -0.17 -3.61 10.55
C VAL A 45 0.58 -3.89 11.87
N LEU A 46 1.78 -3.33 12.03
CA LEU A 46 2.65 -3.65 13.17
C LEU A 46 2.33 -2.85 14.43
N LYS A 47 1.96 -1.58 14.28
CA LYS A 47 1.85 -0.64 15.41
C LYS A 47 0.41 -0.28 15.77
N HIS A 48 -0.56 -0.59 14.93
CA HIS A 48 -1.98 -0.26 15.15
C HIS A 48 -2.87 -1.49 15.01
N PRO A 49 -2.68 -2.53 15.85
CA PRO A 49 -3.50 -3.75 15.77
C PRO A 49 -4.98 -3.49 16.09
N GLU A 50 -5.31 -2.36 16.72
CA GLU A 50 -6.68 -1.94 17.01
C GLU A 50 -7.44 -1.51 15.75
N ILE A 51 -6.74 -1.21 14.66
CA ILE A 51 -7.37 -0.85 13.39
C ILE A 51 -7.58 -2.12 12.56
N ASP A 52 -8.82 -2.40 12.20
CA ASP A 52 -9.13 -3.47 11.26
C ASP A 52 -8.91 -2.96 9.84
N LEU A 53 -7.72 -3.24 9.29
CA LEU A 53 -7.31 -2.71 7.99
C LEU A 53 -8.16 -3.25 6.83
N ASP A 54 -8.72 -4.44 6.95
CA ASP A 54 -9.61 -4.97 5.91
C ASP A 54 -10.89 -4.13 5.78
N ILE A 55 -11.31 -3.51 6.88
CA ILE A 55 -12.50 -2.65 6.93
C ILE A 55 -12.15 -1.17 6.77
N GLU A 56 -11.11 -0.71 7.46
CA GLU A 56 -10.84 0.73 7.65
C GLU A 56 -9.87 1.33 6.64
N LEU A 57 -8.94 0.52 6.10
CA LEU A 57 -7.91 1.05 5.18
C LEU A 57 -8.51 1.73 3.94
N PRO A 58 -9.56 1.18 3.29
CA PRO A 58 -10.19 1.87 2.16
C PRO A 58 -10.62 3.30 2.49
N GLY A 59 -11.27 3.50 3.63
CA GLY A 59 -11.72 4.82 4.06
C GLY A 59 -10.56 5.74 4.43
N ILE A 60 -9.53 5.22 5.08
CA ILE A 60 -8.33 6.00 5.45
C ILE A 60 -7.69 6.59 4.20
N ILE A 61 -7.44 5.77 3.19
CA ILE A 61 -6.79 6.21 1.95
C ILE A 61 -7.71 7.13 1.15
N SER A 62 -8.99 6.79 1.03
CA SER A 62 -9.97 7.58 0.28
C SER A 62 -10.14 8.98 0.85
N ARG A 63 -10.26 9.10 2.17
CA ARG A 63 -10.40 10.41 2.84
C ARG A 63 -9.14 11.24 2.71
N TYR A 64 -7.97 10.62 2.85
CA TYR A 64 -6.73 11.34 2.62
C TYR A 64 -6.65 11.88 1.19
N ASN A 65 -6.95 11.02 0.20
CA ASN A 65 -6.91 11.42 -1.20
C ASN A 65 -7.82 12.65 -1.48
N GLU A 66 -9.02 12.64 -0.93
CA GLU A 66 -9.93 13.77 -1.04
C GLU A 66 -9.38 15.03 -0.36
N SER A 67 -8.73 14.87 0.79
CA SER A 67 -8.16 15.99 1.56
C SER A 67 -7.09 16.76 0.81
N VAL A 68 -6.40 16.13 -0.13
CA VAL A 68 -5.36 16.76 -0.97
C VAL A 68 -5.85 17.10 -2.37
N GLY A 69 -7.17 17.14 -2.56
CA GLY A 69 -7.80 17.56 -3.81
C GLY A 69 -8.01 16.47 -4.83
N GLY A 70 -7.74 15.22 -4.49
CA GLY A 70 -8.01 14.06 -5.35
C GLY A 70 -9.47 13.68 -5.38
N LYS A 71 -9.84 12.85 -6.35
CA LYS A 71 -11.18 12.30 -6.49
C LYS A 71 -11.10 10.78 -6.45
N ASN A 72 -12.11 10.15 -5.86
CA ASN A 72 -12.27 8.71 -5.84
C ASN A 72 -13.45 8.36 -6.75
N THR A 73 -13.15 8.03 -8.00
CA THR A 73 -14.15 7.74 -9.04
C THR A 73 -13.89 6.38 -9.67
N ASP A 74 -14.68 6.04 -10.68
CA ASP A 74 -14.50 4.78 -11.42
C ASP A 74 -13.17 4.70 -12.17
N THR A 75 -12.49 5.85 -12.39
CA THR A 75 -11.29 5.93 -13.21
C THR A 75 -10.08 6.55 -12.52
N GLU A 76 -10.24 7.10 -11.32
CA GLU A 76 -9.12 7.70 -10.59
C GLU A 76 -9.30 7.59 -9.07
N GLY A 77 -8.19 7.75 -8.35
CA GLY A 77 -8.17 7.72 -6.90
C GLY A 77 -8.05 6.31 -6.35
N TYR A 78 -8.71 6.05 -5.23
CA TYR A 78 -8.60 4.79 -4.52
C TYR A 78 -8.93 3.58 -5.42
N HIS A 79 -8.13 2.53 -5.28
CA HIS A 79 -8.31 1.27 -6.01
C HIS A 79 -8.29 0.09 -5.03
N ASP A 80 -9.42 -0.55 -4.86
CA ASP A 80 -9.62 -1.55 -3.80
C ASP A 80 -8.79 -2.82 -4.03
N THR A 81 -8.84 -3.41 -5.22
CA THR A 81 -8.09 -4.64 -5.51
C THR A 81 -6.59 -4.43 -5.37
N ILE A 82 -6.04 -3.33 -5.90
CA ILE A 82 -4.61 -3.03 -5.78
C ILE A 82 -4.23 -2.88 -4.30
N THR A 83 -4.99 -2.10 -3.54
CA THR A 83 -4.73 -1.87 -2.11
C THR A 83 -4.73 -3.19 -1.33
N ARG A 84 -5.73 -4.04 -1.56
CA ARG A 84 -5.82 -5.33 -0.86
C ARG A 84 -4.74 -6.31 -1.29
N SER A 85 -4.30 -6.25 -2.54
CA SER A 85 -3.19 -7.08 -3.02
C SER A 85 -1.89 -6.75 -2.29
N TYR A 86 -1.63 -5.46 -2.04
CA TYR A 86 -0.46 -5.03 -1.27
C TYR A 86 -0.61 -5.35 0.21
N LEU A 87 -1.78 -5.16 0.79
CA LEU A 87 -2.01 -5.53 2.19
C LEU A 87 -1.71 -7.01 2.41
N ARG A 88 -2.17 -7.86 1.50
CA ARG A 88 -1.89 -9.30 1.56
C ARG A 88 -0.40 -9.60 1.39
N GLY A 89 0.25 -8.97 0.43
CA GLY A 89 1.69 -9.11 0.21
C GLY A 89 2.52 -8.69 1.41
N ILE A 90 2.15 -7.58 2.04
CA ILE A 90 2.81 -7.08 3.26
C ILE A 90 2.64 -8.08 4.40
N ARG A 91 1.45 -8.62 4.60
CA ARG A 91 1.21 -9.63 5.65
C ARG A 91 2.04 -10.89 5.40
N LEU A 92 2.12 -11.36 4.16
CA LEU A 92 2.96 -12.50 3.79
C LEU A 92 4.43 -12.23 4.08
N PHE A 93 4.92 -11.05 3.73
CA PHE A 93 6.29 -10.65 4.00
C PHE A 93 6.58 -10.65 5.50
N LEU A 94 5.68 -10.07 6.30
CA LEU A 94 5.87 -9.96 7.74
C LEU A 94 5.78 -11.31 8.46
N ASP A 95 5.03 -12.26 7.93
CA ASP A 95 4.95 -13.62 8.49
C ASP A 95 6.31 -14.34 8.46
N GLU A 96 7.15 -14.02 7.49
CA GLU A 96 8.48 -14.62 7.33
C GLU A 96 9.60 -13.74 7.92
N ALA A 97 9.28 -12.54 8.36
CA ALA A 97 10.29 -11.58 8.83
C ALA A 97 10.45 -11.60 10.35
N ASP A 98 11.62 -11.16 10.81
CA ASP A 98 11.82 -10.83 12.22
C ASP A 98 11.24 -9.45 12.51
N VAL A 99 10.01 -9.41 13.02
CA VAL A 99 9.27 -8.17 13.27
C VAL A 99 9.79 -7.37 14.48
N ALA A 100 10.78 -7.90 15.20
CA ALA A 100 11.48 -7.16 16.26
C ALA A 100 12.52 -6.18 15.70
N ARG A 101 12.86 -6.30 14.42
CA ARG A 101 13.78 -5.38 13.73
C ARG A 101 13.17 -3.97 13.64
N PRO A 102 14.02 -2.92 13.51
CA PRO A 102 13.53 -1.57 13.26
C PRO A 102 12.57 -1.53 12.07
N ILE A 103 11.47 -0.79 12.21
CA ILE A 103 10.40 -0.82 11.19
C ILE A 103 10.86 -0.28 9.84
N HIS A 104 11.76 0.71 9.81
CA HIS A 104 12.27 1.22 8.54
C HIS A 104 13.14 0.19 7.82
N ASP A 105 13.84 -0.68 8.53
CA ASP A 105 14.59 -1.78 7.93
C ASP A 105 13.64 -2.80 7.30
N LEU A 106 12.55 -3.14 7.99
CA LEU A 106 11.52 -4.02 7.47
C LEU A 106 10.87 -3.43 6.21
N VAL A 107 10.53 -2.15 6.25
CA VAL A 107 9.94 -1.45 5.10
C VAL A 107 10.91 -1.46 3.91
N ASN A 108 12.17 -1.12 4.13
CA ASN A 108 13.17 -1.06 3.06
C ASN A 108 13.41 -2.44 2.44
N GLU A 109 13.40 -3.49 3.25
CA GLU A 109 13.52 -4.86 2.75
C GLU A 109 12.28 -5.28 1.96
N LEU A 110 11.09 -4.92 2.45
CA LEU A 110 9.83 -5.15 1.72
C LEU A 110 9.87 -4.49 0.34
N LEU A 111 10.34 -3.24 0.26
CA LEU A 111 10.41 -2.49 -0.99
C LEU A 111 11.32 -3.15 -2.02
N MET A 112 12.32 -3.91 -1.59
CA MET A 112 13.22 -4.65 -2.45
C MET A 112 12.74 -6.08 -2.74
N SER A 113 11.67 -6.52 -2.09
CA SER A 113 11.07 -7.84 -2.29
C SER A 113 10.05 -7.80 -3.44
N PRO A 114 9.62 -8.97 -3.95
CA PRO A 114 8.56 -9.02 -4.94
C PRO A 114 7.26 -8.34 -4.49
N MET A 115 6.92 -8.44 -3.20
CA MET A 115 5.70 -7.85 -2.63
C MET A 115 5.72 -6.32 -2.64
N GLY A 116 6.90 -5.71 -2.68
CA GLY A 116 7.05 -4.26 -2.69
C GLY A 116 7.14 -3.66 -4.10
N ARG A 117 7.18 -4.48 -5.13
CA ARG A 117 7.31 -3.99 -6.50
C ARG A 117 6.02 -3.34 -7.00
N ARG A 118 6.17 -2.36 -7.89
CA ARG A 118 5.02 -1.69 -8.53
C ARG A 118 4.19 -2.65 -9.38
N ASP A 119 4.79 -3.74 -9.85
CA ASP A 119 4.15 -4.76 -10.67
C ASP A 119 3.66 -5.97 -9.86
N TRP A 120 3.71 -5.91 -8.52
CA TRP A 120 3.23 -7.01 -7.67
C TRP A 120 1.83 -7.50 -8.07
N PRO A 121 0.81 -6.62 -8.21
CA PRO A 121 -0.53 -7.11 -8.58
C PRO A 121 -0.57 -7.75 -9.97
N LEU A 122 0.26 -7.32 -10.89
CA LEU A 122 0.27 -7.84 -12.26
C LEU A 122 0.79 -9.26 -12.39
N ARG A 123 1.30 -9.84 -11.32
CA ARG A 123 1.62 -11.26 -11.24
C ARG A 123 0.38 -12.14 -11.21
N PHE A 124 -0.74 -11.59 -10.72
CA PHE A 124 -1.95 -12.33 -10.40
C PHE A 124 -3.14 -11.89 -11.25
N TRP A 125 -3.20 -10.63 -11.62
CA TRP A 125 -4.25 -10.08 -12.47
C TRP A 125 -3.68 -9.61 -13.79
N SER A 126 -4.43 -9.88 -14.86
CA SER A 126 -4.17 -9.22 -16.14
C SER A 126 -4.40 -7.71 -15.97
N LYS A 127 -3.72 -6.92 -16.81
CA LYS A 127 -3.87 -5.46 -16.76
C LYS A 127 -5.33 -5.05 -17.00
N ASP A 128 -6.01 -5.66 -17.96
CA ASP A 128 -7.40 -5.34 -18.27
C ASP A 128 -8.33 -5.59 -17.08
N ARG A 129 -8.16 -6.72 -16.40
CA ARG A 129 -8.98 -7.02 -15.22
C ARG A 129 -8.64 -6.10 -14.05
N LEU A 130 -7.35 -5.88 -13.79
CA LEU A 130 -6.92 -5.02 -12.69
C LEU A 130 -7.39 -3.57 -12.87
N MET A 131 -7.40 -3.08 -14.11
CA MET A 131 -7.79 -1.70 -14.41
C MET A 131 -9.29 -1.56 -14.66
N SER A 132 -10.08 -2.62 -14.45
CA SER A 132 -11.53 -2.56 -14.58
C SER A 132 -12.17 -1.70 -13.47
N VAL A 133 -13.36 -1.20 -13.74
CA VAL A 133 -14.14 -0.46 -12.74
C VAL A 133 -14.47 -1.35 -11.53
N GLU A 134 -14.81 -2.62 -11.78
CA GLU A 134 -15.12 -3.60 -10.73
C GLU A 134 -13.94 -3.78 -9.77
N ALA A 135 -12.72 -3.91 -10.32
CA ALA A 135 -11.51 -4.08 -9.50
C ALA A 135 -11.20 -2.83 -8.68
N ARG A 136 -11.49 -1.65 -9.20
CA ARG A 136 -11.30 -0.40 -8.46
C ARG A 136 -12.29 -0.26 -7.32
N ARG A 137 -13.54 -0.65 -7.54
CA ARG A 137 -14.62 -0.52 -6.55
C ARG A 137 -14.59 -1.58 -5.46
N GLY A 138 -14.04 -2.76 -5.75
CA GLY A 138 -14.00 -3.85 -4.79
C GLY A 138 -13.08 -4.95 -5.22
N TRP A 139 -12.94 -5.96 -4.39
CA TRP A 139 -12.08 -7.11 -4.70
C TRP A 139 -12.64 -7.90 -5.88
N VAL A 140 -11.76 -8.21 -6.83
CA VAL A 140 -12.04 -9.18 -7.90
C VAL A 140 -11.01 -10.31 -7.84
N GLU A 141 -11.44 -11.52 -8.16
CA GLU A 141 -10.53 -12.67 -8.14
C GLU A 141 -9.45 -12.56 -9.20
N PRO A 142 -8.22 -12.99 -8.90
CA PRO A 142 -7.14 -13.00 -9.88
C PRO A 142 -7.47 -13.90 -11.06
N ASP A 143 -7.08 -13.50 -12.26
CA ASP A 143 -7.33 -14.24 -13.49
C ASP A 143 -6.09 -14.91 -14.08
N LEU A 144 -4.87 -14.55 -13.64
CA LEU A 144 -3.63 -15.14 -14.15
C LEU A 144 -3.09 -16.23 -13.24
N ALA A 145 -3.07 -15.99 -11.96
CA ALA A 145 -2.55 -16.93 -10.95
C ALA A 145 -3.18 -16.61 -9.60
N ALA A 146 -3.37 -17.63 -8.77
CA ALA A 146 -3.85 -17.42 -7.41
C ALA A 146 -2.78 -16.72 -6.57
N MET A 147 -3.21 -15.83 -5.67
CA MET A 147 -2.31 -15.23 -4.70
C MET A 147 -1.88 -16.26 -3.66
N PRO A 148 -0.63 -16.16 -3.15
CA PRO A 148 -0.17 -17.01 -2.05
C PRO A 148 -1.01 -16.88 -0.80
#